data_2a9485e10bb2fa3b5c3b53a70a5e531f
#
_entry.id   2a9485e10bb2fa3b5c3b53a70a5e531f
#
_cell.length_a   1.000
_cell.length_b   1.000
_cell.length_c   1.000
_cell.angle_alpha   90.00
_cell.angle_beta   90.00
_cell.angle_gamma   90.00
#
_symmetry.space_group_name_H-M   'P 1'
#
loop_
_entity.id
_entity.type
_entity.pdbx_description
1 polymer ?
#
loop_
_entity_poly.entity_id
_entity_poly.type
_entity_poly.pdbx_seq_one_letter_code
_entity_poly.pdbx_strand_id
1 'polypeptide(L)'
;DFFAGSGTTGHAVMKLNAEDGGTRRFILCTNNENGICRDVTYERIRRVIDKEDYAASLKYYKVDYVPISDRMYYEYADELLRHIRELVELENGINFTGNEEIAIVLTDEELEIFLDDEGICKKCRKLYMGHDVLLDAQQAQALQEYNIAVNVIPDYYYKELEG
;
A
#
# COMPACT_ATOMS: atom_id res chain seq x y z
N ASP A 1 -10.28 -13.55 -2.44
CA ASP A 1 -10.27 -14.92 -2.94
C ASP A 1 -8.91 -15.54 -2.66
N PHE A 2 -8.88 -16.62 -1.86
CA PHE A 2 -7.63 -17.31 -1.44
C PHE A 2 -7.18 -18.40 -2.41
N PHE A 3 -7.97 -18.67 -3.43
CA PHE A 3 -7.65 -19.64 -4.49
C PHE A 3 -7.85 -19.00 -5.84
N ALA A 4 -7.04 -17.99 -6.12
CA ALA A 4 -7.21 -17.10 -7.27
C ALA A 4 -7.31 -17.82 -8.63
N GLY A 5 -6.69 -18.98 -8.77
CA GLY A 5 -6.67 -19.72 -10.03
C GLY A 5 -6.24 -18.84 -11.20
N SER A 6 -7.09 -18.66 -12.18
CA SER A 6 -6.85 -17.77 -13.32
C SER A 6 -7.28 -16.31 -13.09
N GLY A 7 -7.73 -15.93 -11.87
CA GLY A 7 -8.14 -14.56 -11.53
C GLY A 7 -9.55 -14.19 -12.03
N THR A 8 -10.43 -15.15 -12.19
CA THR A 8 -11.81 -14.87 -12.65
C THR A 8 -12.59 -13.96 -11.72
N THR A 9 -12.36 -14.05 -10.41
CA THR A 9 -12.96 -13.18 -9.40
C THR A 9 -12.60 -11.71 -9.63
N GLY A 10 -11.31 -11.41 -9.86
CA GLY A 10 -10.87 -10.05 -10.15
C GLY A 10 -11.49 -9.48 -11.42
N HIS A 11 -11.56 -10.29 -12.48
CA HIS A 11 -12.22 -9.89 -13.72
C HIS A 11 -13.72 -9.60 -13.50
N ALA A 12 -14.42 -10.46 -12.76
CA ALA A 12 -15.84 -10.25 -12.46
C ALA A 12 -16.08 -8.96 -11.67
N VAL A 13 -15.20 -8.63 -10.69
CA VAL A 13 -15.29 -7.38 -9.91
C VAL A 13 -15.12 -6.16 -10.81
N MET A 14 -14.12 -6.16 -11.70
CA MET A 14 -13.89 -5.05 -12.63
C MET A 14 -15.08 -4.86 -13.59
N LYS A 15 -15.61 -5.96 -14.11
CA LYS A 15 -16.78 -5.93 -14.97
C LYS A 15 -18.00 -5.33 -14.27
N LEU A 16 -18.31 -5.77 -13.05
CA LEU A 16 -19.40 -5.21 -12.25
C LEU A 16 -19.21 -3.72 -11.96
N ASN A 17 -18.00 -3.29 -11.63
CA ASN A 17 -17.71 -1.87 -11.43
C ASN A 17 -17.97 -1.04 -12.69
N ALA A 18 -17.60 -1.57 -13.87
CA ALA A 18 -17.86 -0.91 -15.14
C ALA A 18 -19.35 -0.84 -15.48
N GLU A 19 -20.12 -1.86 -15.11
CA GLU A 19 -21.57 -1.93 -15.38
C GLU A 19 -22.40 -0.99 -14.49
N ASP A 20 -22.05 -0.86 -13.21
CA ASP A 20 -22.85 -0.12 -12.22
C ASP A 20 -22.15 1.11 -11.61
N GLY A 21 -20.94 1.44 -12.07
CA GLY A 21 -20.15 2.56 -11.52
C GLY A 21 -19.64 2.30 -10.11
N GLY A 22 -19.58 1.05 -9.67
CA GLY A 22 -19.12 0.65 -8.35
C GLY A 22 -17.61 0.84 -8.17
N THR A 23 -17.17 0.84 -6.91
CA THR A 23 -15.76 1.00 -6.50
C THR A 23 -15.25 -0.21 -5.71
N ARG A 24 -15.73 -1.41 -6.06
CA ARG A 24 -15.32 -2.65 -5.40
C ARG A 24 -13.86 -2.92 -5.65
N ARG A 25 -13.20 -3.46 -4.65
CA ARG A 25 -11.80 -3.91 -4.71
C ARG A 25 -11.73 -5.42 -4.63
N PHE A 26 -10.61 -5.97 -5.06
CA PHE A 26 -10.35 -7.40 -4.92
C PHE A 26 -8.93 -7.65 -4.42
N ILE A 27 -8.76 -8.69 -3.64
CA ILE A 27 -7.48 -9.27 -3.26
C ILE A 27 -7.51 -10.73 -3.68
N LEU A 28 -6.54 -11.14 -4.48
CA LEU A 28 -6.37 -12.49 -4.98
C LEU A 28 -5.12 -13.11 -4.38
N CYS A 29 -5.27 -14.23 -3.71
CA CYS A 29 -4.17 -14.97 -3.09
C CYS A 29 -4.00 -16.33 -3.75
N THR A 30 -2.77 -16.77 -3.90
CA THR A 30 -2.42 -18.12 -4.36
C THR A 30 -0.98 -18.45 -3.95
N ASN A 31 -0.64 -19.72 -3.86
CA ASN A 31 0.68 -20.21 -3.50
C ASN A 31 1.73 -20.10 -4.62
N ASN A 32 1.35 -19.57 -5.76
CA ASN A 32 2.18 -19.47 -6.97
C ASN A 32 2.81 -20.82 -7.43
N GLU A 33 2.18 -21.94 -7.12
CA GLU A 33 2.62 -23.26 -7.58
C GLU A 33 2.68 -23.29 -9.12
N ASN A 34 3.77 -23.79 -9.66
CA ASN A 34 4.07 -23.79 -11.11
C ASN A 34 3.96 -22.39 -11.76
N GLY A 35 4.17 -21.31 -11.01
CA GLY A 35 4.11 -19.94 -11.52
C GLY A 35 2.69 -19.41 -11.78
N ILE A 36 1.64 -20.08 -11.31
CA ILE A 36 0.24 -19.74 -11.62
C ILE A 36 -0.11 -18.29 -11.27
N CYS A 37 0.41 -17.76 -10.16
CA CYS A 37 0.14 -16.38 -9.77
C CYS A 37 0.70 -15.38 -10.77
N ARG A 38 1.99 -15.52 -11.08
CA ARG A 38 2.70 -14.58 -11.94
C ARG A 38 2.34 -14.75 -13.40
N ASP A 39 2.35 -16.00 -13.89
CA ASP A 39 2.32 -16.27 -15.33
C ASP A 39 0.89 -16.45 -15.86
N VAL A 40 -0.07 -16.70 -14.98
CA VAL A 40 -1.48 -16.89 -15.36
C VAL A 40 -2.37 -15.81 -14.73
N THR A 41 -2.48 -15.75 -13.40
CA THR A 41 -3.43 -14.85 -12.70
C THR A 41 -3.13 -13.38 -13.00
N TYR A 42 -1.91 -12.95 -12.68
CA TYR A 42 -1.49 -11.56 -12.87
C TYR A 42 -1.53 -11.14 -14.33
N GLU A 43 -0.96 -11.96 -15.20
CA GLU A 43 -0.88 -11.67 -16.64
C GLU A 43 -2.25 -11.60 -17.30
N ARG A 44 -3.17 -12.49 -16.90
CA ARG A 44 -4.56 -12.44 -17.39
C ARG A 44 -5.28 -11.18 -16.95
N ILE A 45 -5.21 -10.82 -15.65
CA ILE A 45 -5.87 -9.62 -15.15
C ILE A 45 -5.30 -8.37 -15.82
N ARG A 46 -3.99 -8.27 -15.94
CA ARG A 46 -3.32 -7.16 -16.64
C ARG A 46 -3.84 -7.00 -18.07
N ARG A 47 -3.88 -8.11 -18.82
CA ARG A 47 -4.39 -8.09 -20.20
C ARG A 47 -5.87 -7.74 -20.29
N VAL A 48 -6.67 -8.15 -19.33
CA VAL A 48 -8.10 -7.82 -19.27
C VAL A 48 -8.30 -6.32 -19.02
N ILE A 49 -7.52 -5.73 -18.11
CA ILE A 49 -7.55 -4.28 -17.87
C ILE A 49 -7.26 -3.53 -19.18
N ASP A 50 -6.15 -3.89 -19.85
CA ASP A 50 -5.72 -3.23 -21.08
C ASP A 50 -6.73 -3.43 -22.23
N LYS A 51 -7.24 -4.65 -22.40
CA LYS A 51 -8.09 -5.00 -23.55
C LYS A 51 -9.52 -4.44 -23.45
N GLU A 52 -10.06 -4.42 -22.22
CA GLU A 52 -11.44 -4.02 -21.98
C GLU A 52 -11.52 -2.59 -21.45
N ASP A 53 -10.37 -1.89 -21.38
CA ASP A 53 -10.23 -0.49 -20.93
C ASP A 53 -10.89 -0.23 -19.57
N TYR A 54 -10.69 -1.16 -18.63
CA TYR A 54 -11.20 -0.97 -17.28
C TYR A 54 -10.44 0.10 -16.54
N ALA A 55 -11.15 1.02 -15.88
CA ALA A 55 -10.58 1.99 -14.93
C ALA A 55 -10.13 1.27 -13.65
N ALA A 56 -9.09 0.45 -13.75
CA ALA A 56 -8.58 -0.39 -12.67
C ALA A 56 -7.05 -0.39 -12.64
N SER A 57 -6.48 -0.56 -11.46
CA SER A 57 -5.05 -0.79 -11.25
C SER A 57 -4.81 -2.17 -10.66
N LEU A 58 -3.64 -2.73 -10.91
CA LEU A 58 -3.24 -4.03 -10.40
C LEU A 58 -1.85 -3.93 -9.80
N LYS A 59 -1.70 -4.37 -8.55
CA LYS A 59 -0.39 -4.49 -7.88
C LYS A 59 -0.15 -5.95 -7.50
N TYR A 60 1.05 -6.42 -7.76
CA TYR A 60 1.51 -7.77 -7.41
C TYR A 60 2.40 -7.70 -6.18
N TYR A 61 2.08 -8.54 -5.19
CA TYR A 61 2.90 -8.72 -3.99
C TYR A 61 3.40 -10.15 -3.92
N LYS A 62 4.64 -10.31 -3.52
CA LYS A 62 5.20 -11.60 -3.12
C LYS A 62 5.29 -11.61 -1.59
N VAL A 63 4.66 -12.61 -0.96
CA VAL A 63 4.85 -12.84 0.47
C VAL A 63 6.14 -13.62 0.65
N ASP A 64 6.98 -13.15 1.55
CA ASP A 64 8.20 -13.82 1.96
C ASP A 64 8.30 -13.85 3.48
N TYR A 65 9.25 -14.57 4.03
CA TYR A 65 9.47 -14.67 5.46
C TYR A 65 10.75 -13.92 5.82
N VAL A 66 10.68 -13.11 6.87
CA VAL A 66 11.85 -12.52 7.49
C VAL A 66 12.38 -13.53 8.50
N PRO A 67 13.59 -14.12 8.31
CA PRO A 67 14.12 -15.08 9.24
C PRO A 67 14.43 -14.42 10.59
N ILE A 68 13.83 -14.93 11.66
CA ILE A 68 14.18 -14.53 13.02
C ILE A 68 15.49 -15.25 13.33
N SER A 69 16.62 -14.54 13.33
CA SER A 69 17.89 -15.10 13.76
C SER A 69 18.16 -14.71 15.20
N ASP A 70 18.75 -15.64 15.99
CA ASP A 70 19.13 -15.41 17.40
C ASP A 70 20.12 -14.25 17.58
N ARG A 71 20.52 -13.62 16.50
CA ARG A 71 21.63 -12.67 16.55
C ARG A 71 21.28 -11.21 16.49
N MET A 72 20.15 -10.78 15.96
CA MET A 72 19.93 -9.32 15.88
C MET A 72 18.48 -8.91 15.68
N TYR A 73 17.84 -8.60 16.79
CA TYR A 73 16.58 -7.87 16.85
C TYR A 73 16.53 -6.66 15.88
N TYR A 74 17.64 -5.92 15.78
CA TYR A 74 17.71 -4.73 14.93
C TYR A 74 17.68 -4.99 13.42
N GLU A 75 18.33 -6.05 12.94
CA GLU A 75 18.35 -6.36 11.50
C GLU A 75 16.98 -6.75 10.95
N TYR A 76 16.23 -7.44 11.77
CA TYR A 76 14.89 -7.90 11.41
C TYR A 76 13.87 -6.77 11.50
N ALA A 77 13.98 -5.86 12.49
CA ALA A 77 13.17 -4.67 12.57
C ALA A 77 13.40 -3.74 11.36
N ASP A 78 14.67 -3.55 10.96
CA ASP A 78 15.01 -2.77 9.76
C ASP A 78 14.42 -3.39 8.48
N GLU A 79 14.39 -4.71 8.37
CA GLU A 79 13.79 -5.39 7.22
C GLU A 79 12.26 -5.21 7.19
N LEU A 80 11.58 -5.29 8.33
CA LEU A 80 10.16 -4.99 8.43
C LEU A 80 9.86 -3.53 8.08
N LEU A 81 10.67 -2.60 8.57
CA LEU A 81 10.53 -1.17 8.26
C LEU A 81 10.63 -0.88 6.77
N ARG A 82 11.48 -1.59 6.03
CA ARG A 82 11.59 -1.47 4.57
C ARG A 82 10.31 -1.82 3.84
N HIS A 83 9.47 -2.68 4.43
CA HIS A 83 8.24 -3.19 3.83
C HIS A 83 6.95 -2.56 4.40
N ILE A 84 7.08 -1.59 5.31
CA ILE A 84 5.90 -0.93 5.90
C ILE A 84 5.01 -0.28 4.84
N ARG A 85 5.62 0.31 3.81
CA ARG A 85 4.86 0.95 2.72
C ARG A 85 3.93 -0.05 2.04
N GLU A 86 4.44 -1.22 1.68
CA GLU A 86 3.69 -2.29 1.05
C GLU A 86 2.61 -2.87 1.97
N LEU A 87 2.89 -2.99 3.26
CA LEU A 87 1.93 -3.46 4.24
C LEU A 87 0.75 -2.48 4.40
N VAL A 88 1.04 -1.18 4.51
CA VAL A 88 0.01 -0.13 4.57
C VAL A 88 -0.82 -0.09 3.29
N GLU A 89 -0.18 -0.21 2.12
CA GLU A 89 -0.88 -0.30 0.83
C GLU A 89 -1.84 -1.49 0.78
N LEU A 90 -1.37 -2.66 1.21
CA LEU A 90 -2.15 -3.90 1.16
C LEU A 90 -3.37 -3.82 2.10
N GLU A 91 -3.17 -3.41 3.35
CA GLU A 91 -4.26 -3.32 4.33
C GLU A 91 -5.31 -2.29 3.94
N ASN A 92 -4.88 -1.13 3.43
CA ASN A 92 -5.79 -0.05 3.10
C ASN A 92 -6.30 -0.12 1.64
N GLY A 93 -5.76 -1.03 0.83
CA GLY A 93 -6.10 -1.16 -0.59
C GLY A 93 -5.79 0.10 -1.38
N ILE A 94 -4.64 0.71 -1.14
CA ILE A 94 -4.15 1.93 -1.78
C ILE A 94 -2.83 1.67 -2.51
N ASN A 95 -2.40 2.61 -3.32
CA ASN A 95 -1.08 2.61 -3.94
C ASN A 95 -0.46 3.99 -3.77
N PHE A 96 0.72 4.07 -3.19
CA PHE A 96 1.44 5.34 -3.05
C PHE A 96 2.15 5.76 -4.34
N THR A 97 2.56 4.80 -5.17
CA THR A 97 3.29 5.10 -6.41
C THR A 97 2.40 5.81 -7.41
N GLY A 98 2.78 7.03 -7.76
CA GLY A 98 2.04 7.87 -8.72
C GLY A 98 0.72 8.43 -8.17
N ASN A 99 0.48 8.32 -6.86
CA ASN A 99 -0.70 8.90 -6.21
C ASN A 99 -0.34 10.29 -5.68
N GLU A 100 -1.05 11.29 -6.13
CA GLU A 100 -0.83 12.68 -5.68
C GLU A 100 -1.72 13.07 -4.48
N GLU A 101 -2.75 12.28 -4.19
CA GLU A 101 -3.70 12.56 -3.12
C GLU A 101 -3.36 11.88 -1.80
N ILE A 102 -2.53 10.83 -1.85
CA ILE A 102 -2.17 10.01 -0.68
C ILE A 102 -0.66 9.88 -0.60
N ALA A 103 -0.10 10.25 0.54
CA ALA A 103 1.33 10.14 0.81
C ALA A 103 1.63 9.28 2.04
N ILE A 104 2.87 8.89 2.22
CA ILE A 104 3.39 8.20 3.40
C ILE A 104 4.76 8.77 3.76
N VAL A 105 4.95 9.06 5.04
CA VAL A 105 6.22 9.46 5.64
C VAL A 105 6.52 8.56 6.84
N LEU A 106 7.72 8.05 6.91
CA LEU A 106 8.13 7.10 7.96
C LEU A 106 9.19 7.67 8.91
N THR A 107 9.81 8.79 8.53
CA THR A 107 10.82 9.50 9.34
C THR A 107 10.55 10.99 9.38
N ASP A 108 11.19 11.68 10.34
CA ASP A 108 11.09 13.14 10.47
C ASP A 108 11.66 13.84 9.23
N GLU A 109 12.74 13.31 8.64
CA GLU A 109 13.34 13.85 7.42
C GLU A 109 12.39 13.71 6.21
N GLU A 110 11.68 12.59 6.09
CA GLU A 110 10.67 12.41 5.04
C GLU A 110 9.51 13.40 5.21
N LEU A 111 9.12 13.71 6.45
CA LEU A 111 8.09 14.70 6.73
C LEU A 111 8.54 16.11 6.34
N GLU A 112 9.77 16.50 6.67
CA GLU A 112 10.34 17.78 6.26
C GLU A 112 10.34 17.94 4.74
N ILE A 113 10.87 16.94 4.02
CA ILE A 113 10.89 16.91 2.55
C ILE A 113 9.46 17.03 1.98
N PHE A 114 8.50 16.33 2.58
CA PHE A 114 7.11 16.38 2.15
C PHE A 114 6.50 17.78 2.33
N LEU A 115 6.74 18.43 3.47
CA LEU A 115 6.21 19.76 3.77
C LEU A 115 6.88 20.89 2.97
N ASP A 116 8.12 20.71 2.56
CA ASP A 116 8.85 21.64 1.70
C ASP A 116 8.31 21.68 0.27
N ASP A 117 7.61 20.64 -0.18
CA ASP A 117 6.98 20.58 -1.50
C ASP A 117 5.52 21.05 -1.45
N GLU A 118 5.32 22.37 -1.59
CA GLU A 118 3.96 22.94 -1.67
C GLU A 118 3.09 22.32 -2.78
N GLY A 119 3.69 21.85 -3.88
CA GLY A 119 2.97 21.26 -4.98
C GLY A 119 2.33 19.93 -4.60
N ILE A 120 3.06 19.13 -3.84
CA ILE A 120 2.56 17.86 -3.26
C ILE A 120 1.52 18.16 -2.17
N CYS A 121 1.82 19.07 -1.23
CA CYS A 121 0.92 19.42 -0.13
C CYS A 121 -0.46 19.91 -0.62
N LYS A 122 -0.52 20.70 -1.70
CA LYS A 122 -1.79 21.20 -2.27
C LYS A 122 -2.67 20.09 -2.84
N LYS A 123 -2.08 19.01 -3.31
CA LYS A 123 -2.79 17.86 -3.91
C LYS A 123 -3.11 16.78 -2.89
N CYS A 124 -2.24 16.59 -1.91
CA CYS A 124 -2.37 15.55 -0.89
C CYS A 124 -3.61 15.82 -0.01
N ARG A 125 -4.38 14.76 0.23
CA ARG A 125 -5.56 14.77 1.11
C ARG A 125 -5.37 13.88 2.33
N LYS A 126 -4.48 12.91 2.24
CA LYS A 126 -4.26 11.92 3.28
C LYS A 126 -2.77 11.57 3.40
N LEU A 127 -2.24 11.73 4.60
CA LEU A 127 -0.87 11.39 4.93
C LEU A 127 -0.86 10.21 5.91
N TYR A 128 -0.22 9.12 5.54
CA TYR A 128 0.13 8.06 6.48
C TYR A 128 1.47 8.40 7.12
N MET A 129 1.52 8.41 8.43
CA MET A 129 2.67 8.87 9.18
C MET A 129 3.17 7.77 10.12
N GLY A 130 4.48 7.53 10.12
CA GLY A 130 5.13 6.61 11.04
C GLY A 130 4.80 6.94 12.50
N HIS A 131 4.66 5.93 13.35
CA HIS A 131 4.26 6.14 14.75
C HIS A 131 5.33 6.88 15.57
N ASP A 132 6.60 6.82 15.15
CA ASP A 132 7.73 7.51 15.79
C ASP A 132 7.93 8.94 15.27
N VAL A 133 7.22 9.35 14.23
CA VAL A 133 7.29 10.71 13.69
C VAL A 133 6.48 11.65 14.58
N LEU A 134 7.13 12.65 15.13
CA LEU A 134 6.51 13.60 16.04
C LEU A 134 6.32 14.96 15.37
N LEU A 135 5.07 15.37 15.25
CA LEU A 135 4.73 16.69 14.72
C LEU A 135 5.06 17.80 15.72
N ASP A 136 5.80 18.80 15.27
CA ASP A 136 5.86 20.07 15.98
C ASP A 136 4.62 20.95 15.69
N ALA A 137 4.52 22.08 16.38
CA ALA A 137 3.36 22.99 16.24
C ALA A 137 3.27 23.61 14.84
N GLN A 138 4.39 23.89 14.18
CA GLN A 138 4.43 24.48 12.85
C GLN A 138 4.05 23.46 11.78
N GLN A 139 4.56 22.25 11.88
CA GLN A 139 4.24 21.13 10.99
C GLN A 139 2.77 20.75 11.10
N ALA A 140 2.23 20.68 12.33
CA ALA A 140 0.81 20.40 12.55
C ALA A 140 -0.10 21.48 11.95
N GLN A 141 0.28 22.75 12.10
CA GLN A 141 -0.43 23.86 11.49
C GLN A 141 -0.38 23.80 9.96
N ALA A 142 0.77 23.53 9.37
CA ALA A 142 0.92 23.42 7.92
C ALA A 142 0.03 22.31 7.34
N LEU A 143 0.01 21.12 7.95
CA LEU A 143 -0.87 20.03 7.53
C LEU A 143 -2.35 20.41 7.62
N GLN A 144 -2.74 21.16 8.64
CA GLN A 144 -4.11 21.66 8.80
C GLN A 144 -4.46 22.71 7.74
N GLU A 145 -3.57 23.64 7.43
CA GLU A 145 -3.76 24.67 6.40
C GLU A 145 -3.98 24.05 5.01
N TYR A 146 -3.25 22.99 4.69
CA TYR A 146 -3.44 22.22 3.44
C TYR A 146 -4.63 21.26 3.50
N ASN A 147 -5.30 21.13 4.65
CA ASN A 147 -6.43 20.22 4.87
C ASN A 147 -6.06 18.75 4.62
N ILE A 148 -4.88 18.34 5.11
CA ILE A 148 -4.35 16.98 4.99
C ILE A 148 -4.76 16.17 6.23
N ALA A 149 -5.47 15.07 6.02
CA ALA A 149 -5.85 14.15 7.09
C ALA A 149 -4.66 13.25 7.44
N VAL A 150 -4.16 13.35 8.67
CA VAL A 150 -3.06 12.51 9.17
C VAL A 150 -3.59 11.20 9.73
N ASN A 151 -3.02 10.08 9.29
CA ASN A 151 -3.29 8.73 9.78
C ASN A 151 -1.99 8.14 10.32
N VAL A 152 -1.86 8.04 11.62
CA VAL A 152 -0.70 7.41 12.24
C VAL A 152 -0.75 5.91 11.95
N ILE A 153 0.35 5.38 11.45
CA ILE A 153 0.51 3.95 11.15
C ILE A 153 0.55 3.21 12.50
N PRO A 154 -0.34 2.22 12.71
CA PRO A 154 -0.39 1.51 13.98
C PRO A 154 0.91 0.79 14.32
N ASP A 155 1.25 0.76 15.61
CA ASP A 155 2.48 0.12 16.10
C ASP A 155 2.53 -1.38 15.85
N TYR A 156 1.43 -2.07 15.58
CA TYR A 156 1.48 -3.50 15.28
C TYR A 156 2.24 -3.82 13.99
N TYR A 157 2.45 -2.84 13.10
CA TYR A 157 3.34 -3.01 11.94
C TYR A 157 4.82 -3.04 12.31
N TYR A 158 5.17 -2.50 13.48
CA TYR A 158 6.53 -2.36 13.97
C TYR A 158 6.86 -3.35 15.09
N LYS A 159 5.82 -3.95 15.70
CA LYS A 159 6.00 -4.90 16.79
C LYS A 159 6.33 -6.28 16.26
N GLU A 160 7.27 -6.92 16.95
CA GLU A 160 7.39 -8.36 16.93
C GLU A 160 6.04 -8.99 17.23
N LEU A 161 5.69 -10.01 16.50
CA LEU A 161 4.74 -10.99 16.99
C LEU A 161 5.44 -11.66 18.18
N GLU A 162 5.20 -11.14 19.39
CA GLU A 162 5.53 -11.83 20.61
C GLU A 162 4.81 -13.19 20.57
N GLY A 163 5.60 -14.24 20.29
CA GLY A 163 5.14 -15.62 20.32
C GLY A 163 4.99 -16.15 21.73
#